data_766006855939a086389e6b04da59d881
#
_entry.id   766006855939a086389e6b04da59d881
#
_cell.length_a   1.000
_cell.length_b   1.000
_cell.length_c   1.000
_cell.angle_alpha   90.00
_cell.angle_beta   90.00
_cell.angle_gamma   90.00
#
_symmetry.space_group_name_H-M   'P 1'
#
loop_
_entity.id
_entity.type
_entity.pdbx_description
1 polymer ?
#
loop_
_entity_poly.entity_id
_entity_poly.type
_entity_poly.pdbx_seq_one_letter_code
_entity_poly.pdbx_strand_id
1 'polypeptide(L)'
;SSPVTGVQTCALPIWKRLRKKSHILVARYLADQMPATKSLQSHRKAFCLGSILPDIKPSFLTKKHEYFGTFEEIQGKMKALIDNDPKGSKERVYWRRFGEVMHYMADYFTFPHNTNFTGNLYEHNKYEKHLKNHLKRYIESGAADRMVILPVNFGSFRELVEYIGNAHERYLLKERNIAEDVQYILRICSQVIHGILQLAAKQFGREDILIPAAC
;
A
#
# COMPACT_ATOMS: atom_id res chain seq x y z
N SER A 1 -6.68 -8.44 53.28
CA SER A 1 -5.81 -7.84 52.27
C SER A 1 -6.07 -8.53 50.94
N SER A 2 -6.91 -7.95 50.09
CA SER A 2 -7.17 -8.46 48.76
C SER A 2 -6.25 -7.75 47.75
N PRO A 3 -5.63 -8.44 46.77
CA PRO A 3 -4.86 -7.79 45.75
C PRO A 3 -5.82 -7.20 44.67
N VAL A 4 -5.69 -5.90 44.48
CA VAL A 4 -6.33 -5.19 43.35
C VAL A 4 -5.64 -5.60 42.05
N THR A 5 -6.29 -6.44 41.24
CA THR A 5 -5.86 -6.75 39.89
C THR A 5 -6.11 -5.54 39.01
N GLY A 6 -5.08 -4.71 38.80
CA GLY A 6 -5.08 -3.65 37.83
C GLY A 6 -5.14 -4.23 36.42
N VAL A 7 -6.28 -4.13 35.78
CA VAL A 7 -6.40 -4.38 34.32
C VAL A 7 -5.63 -3.26 33.60
N GLN A 8 -4.39 -3.55 33.21
CA GLN A 8 -3.65 -2.70 32.28
C GLN A 8 -4.36 -2.75 30.94
N THR A 9 -5.17 -1.76 30.67
CA THR A 9 -5.65 -1.48 29.29
C THR A 9 -4.42 -1.14 28.45
N CYS A 10 -3.98 -2.10 27.65
CA CYS A 10 -2.88 -1.94 26.71
C CYS A 10 -3.32 -1.01 25.57
N ALA A 11 -3.39 0.29 25.89
CA ALA A 11 -3.59 1.32 24.88
C ALA A 11 -2.38 1.29 23.95
N LEU A 12 -2.59 0.90 22.69
CA LEU A 12 -1.55 0.95 21.66
C LEU A 12 -0.90 2.34 21.68
N PRO A 13 0.43 2.44 21.70
CA PRO A 13 1.13 3.71 21.67
C PRO A 13 0.60 4.62 20.55
N ILE A 14 0.54 5.93 20.81
CA ILE A 14 -0.04 6.95 19.88
C ILE A 14 0.59 6.88 18.49
N TRP A 15 1.88 6.56 18.38
CA TRP A 15 2.58 6.41 17.09
C TRP A 15 2.07 5.23 16.25
N LYS A 16 1.68 4.10 16.85
CA LYS A 16 1.03 2.98 16.12
C LYS A 16 -0.32 3.38 15.50
N ARG A 17 -1.02 4.37 16.07
CA ARG A 17 -2.27 4.90 15.49
C ARG A 17 -2.04 5.81 14.30
N LEU A 18 -0.87 6.45 14.18
CA LEU A 18 -0.60 7.41 13.10
C LEU A 18 -0.29 6.71 11.78
N ARG A 19 0.55 5.69 11.78
CA ARG A 19 0.89 4.86 10.61
C ARG A 19 -0.34 4.26 9.96
N LYS A 20 -1.17 3.59 10.74
CA LYS A 20 -2.42 2.97 10.26
C LYS A 20 -3.34 3.94 9.51
N LYS A 21 -3.34 5.22 9.86
CA LYS A 21 -4.22 6.21 9.24
C LYS A 21 -3.78 6.59 7.83
N SER A 22 -2.47 6.66 7.54
CA SER A 22 -1.98 6.94 6.19
C SER A 22 -2.27 5.77 5.24
N HIS A 23 -1.98 4.54 5.64
CA HIS A 23 -2.29 3.35 4.84
C HIS A 23 -3.79 3.18 4.56
N ILE A 24 -4.66 3.47 5.54
CA ILE A 24 -6.11 3.48 5.32
C ILE A 24 -6.51 4.57 4.32
N LEU A 25 -5.91 5.76 4.36
CA LEU A 25 -6.20 6.83 3.40
C LEU A 25 -5.82 6.41 1.98
N VAL A 26 -4.60 5.87 1.80
CA VAL A 26 -4.17 5.33 0.50
C VAL A 26 -5.11 4.23 0.02
N ALA A 27 -5.42 3.24 0.87
CA ALA A 27 -6.28 2.13 0.49
C ALA A 27 -7.71 2.58 0.11
N ARG A 28 -8.27 3.56 0.83
CA ARG A 28 -9.58 4.14 0.49
C ARG A 28 -9.52 4.86 -0.85
N TYR A 29 -8.54 5.71 -1.05
CA TYR A 29 -8.34 6.42 -2.30
C TYR A 29 -8.22 5.44 -3.47
N LEU A 30 -7.34 4.42 -3.37
CA LEU A 30 -7.20 3.41 -4.41
C LEU A 30 -8.51 2.68 -4.72
N ALA A 31 -9.29 2.32 -3.68
CA ALA A 31 -10.59 1.68 -3.88
C ALA A 31 -11.59 2.63 -4.56
N ASP A 32 -11.57 3.93 -4.24
CA ASP A 32 -12.42 4.94 -4.86
C ASP A 32 -12.08 5.17 -6.34
N GLN A 33 -10.80 5.05 -6.71
CA GLN A 33 -10.35 5.12 -8.10
C GLN A 33 -10.72 3.89 -8.96
N MET A 34 -11.28 2.84 -8.35
CA MET A 34 -11.62 1.59 -9.03
C MET A 34 -13.11 1.21 -8.87
N PRO A 35 -14.05 2.11 -9.21
CA PRO A 35 -15.49 1.86 -8.98
C PRO A 35 -16.04 0.70 -9.81
N ALA A 36 -15.47 0.43 -10.99
CA ALA A 36 -15.89 -0.65 -11.88
C ALA A 36 -15.56 -2.05 -11.32
N THR A 37 -14.60 -2.16 -10.37
CA THR A 37 -14.22 -3.44 -9.78
C THR A 37 -15.20 -3.83 -8.66
N LYS A 38 -16.36 -4.38 -9.03
CA LYS A 38 -17.43 -4.77 -8.08
C LYS A 38 -16.94 -5.64 -6.94
N SER A 39 -16.04 -6.59 -7.20
CA SER A 39 -15.45 -7.46 -6.17
C SER A 39 -14.68 -6.65 -5.12
N LEU A 40 -13.84 -5.68 -5.52
CA LEU A 40 -13.16 -4.79 -4.59
C LEU A 40 -14.15 -3.98 -3.76
N GLN A 41 -15.20 -3.42 -4.38
CA GLN A 41 -16.18 -2.62 -3.67
C GLN A 41 -16.90 -3.44 -2.59
N SER A 42 -17.26 -4.69 -2.89
CA SER A 42 -17.87 -5.62 -1.94
C SER A 42 -16.92 -5.99 -0.79
N HIS A 43 -15.60 -5.98 -1.03
CA HIS A 43 -14.58 -6.38 -0.06
C HIS A 43 -13.68 -5.23 0.41
N ARG A 44 -14.12 -3.97 0.20
CA ARG A 44 -13.37 -2.76 0.55
C ARG A 44 -12.85 -2.75 2.00
N LYS A 45 -13.65 -3.22 2.95
CA LYS A 45 -13.23 -3.35 4.36
C LYS A 45 -12.07 -4.33 4.54
N ALA A 46 -12.06 -5.43 3.79
CA ALA A 46 -10.97 -6.41 3.84
C ALA A 46 -9.69 -5.84 3.24
N PHE A 47 -9.78 -5.11 2.12
CA PHE A 47 -8.66 -4.41 1.49
C PHE A 47 -8.05 -3.37 2.45
N CYS A 48 -8.86 -2.49 3.05
CA CYS A 48 -8.40 -1.52 4.04
C CYS A 48 -7.81 -2.18 5.30
N LEU A 49 -8.39 -3.30 5.76
CA LEU A 49 -7.81 -4.07 6.87
C LEU A 49 -6.43 -4.62 6.47
N GLY A 50 -6.30 -5.17 5.28
CA GLY A 50 -5.02 -5.65 4.75
C GLY A 50 -3.95 -4.59 4.78
N SER A 51 -4.27 -3.35 4.38
CA SER A 51 -3.32 -2.23 4.33
C SER A 51 -2.76 -1.79 5.70
N ILE A 52 -3.27 -2.30 6.80
CA ILE A 52 -2.77 -2.00 8.15
C ILE A 52 -2.30 -3.24 8.91
N LEU A 53 -2.52 -4.43 8.38
CA LEU A 53 -2.16 -5.68 9.05
C LEU A 53 -0.66 -5.81 9.34
N PRO A 54 0.26 -5.44 8.43
CA PRO A 54 1.69 -5.52 8.73
C PRO A 54 2.07 -4.74 9.98
N ASP A 55 1.49 -3.57 10.20
CA ASP A 55 1.72 -2.74 11.39
C ASP A 55 1.08 -3.26 12.69
N ILE A 56 0.18 -4.22 12.59
CA ILE A 56 -0.54 -4.77 13.75
C ILE A 56 0.07 -6.08 14.20
N LYS A 57 0.62 -6.86 13.27
CA LYS A 57 1.19 -8.18 13.57
C LYS A 57 2.42 -8.06 14.50
N PRO A 58 2.64 -9.01 15.41
CA PRO A 58 3.83 -9.02 16.28
C PRO A 58 5.16 -8.97 15.52
N SER A 59 5.20 -9.52 14.31
CA SER A 59 6.36 -9.50 13.41
C SER A 59 6.82 -8.09 13.03
N PHE A 60 5.96 -7.08 13.16
CA PHE A 60 6.34 -5.67 13.00
C PHE A 60 7.51 -5.26 13.92
N LEU A 61 7.61 -5.83 15.11
CA LEU A 61 8.67 -5.50 16.07
C LEU A 61 10.06 -6.02 15.65
N THR A 62 10.09 -7.01 14.78
CA THR A 62 11.33 -7.70 14.36
C THR A 62 11.67 -7.52 12.89
N LYS A 63 10.70 -7.10 12.06
CA LYS A 63 10.86 -6.98 10.60
C LYS A 63 10.63 -5.54 10.17
N LYS A 64 11.69 -4.90 9.73
CA LYS A 64 11.59 -3.56 9.12
C LYS A 64 10.90 -3.65 7.76
N HIS A 65 10.03 -2.69 7.46
CA HIS A 65 9.31 -2.60 6.18
C HIS A 65 10.14 -1.84 5.14
N GLU A 66 11.41 -2.23 4.99
CA GLU A 66 12.34 -1.64 4.04
C GLU A 66 12.36 -2.44 2.72
N TYR A 67 12.58 -1.74 1.60
CA TYR A 67 12.60 -2.34 0.27
C TYR A 67 13.58 -3.52 0.19
N PHE A 68 14.86 -3.29 0.53
CA PHE A 68 15.91 -4.33 0.41
C PHE A 68 15.72 -5.54 1.35
N GLY A 69 14.93 -5.39 2.41
CA GLY A 69 14.70 -6.48 3.37
C GLY A 69 13.42 -7.29 3.13
N THR A 70 12.49 -6.80 2.31
CA THR A 70 11.16 -7.41 2.19
C THR A 70 10.65 -7.55 0.77
N PHE A 71 11.29 -6.90 -0.22
CA PHE A 71 10.74 -6.84 -1.58
C PHE A 71 10.60 -8.23 -2.23
N GLU A 72 11.53 -9.15 -2.01
CA GLU A 72 11.43 -10.53 -2.54
C GLU A 72 10.20 -11.27 -1.99
N GLU A 73 9.92 -11.14 -0.67
CA GLU A 73 8.70 -11.71 -0.09
C GLU A 73 7.44 -11.08 -0.70
N ILE A 74 7.47 -9.76 -0.94
CA ILE A 74 6.33 -9.06 -1.51
C ILE A 74 6.13 -9.42 -2.97
N GLN A 75 7.19 -9.68 -3.74
CA GLN A 75 7.08 -10.28 -5.08
C GLN A 75 6.32 -11.61 -5.03
N GLY A 76 6.65 -12.50 -4.07
CA GLY A 76 5.90 -13.74 -3.88
C GLY A 76 4.42 -13.51 -3.59
N LYS A 77 4.08 -12.51 -2.78
CA LYS A 77 2.68 -12.14 -2.51
C LYS A 77 1.98 -11.57 -3.74
N MET A 78 2.65 -10.73 -4.53
CA MET A 78 2.11 -10.20 -5.80
C MET A 78 1.87 -11.34 -6.80
N LYS A 79 2.84 -12.24 -6.94
CA LYS A 79 2.69 -13.41 -7.81
C LYS A 79 1.50 -14.28 -7.39
N ALA A 80 1.34 -14.52 -6.08
CA ALA A 80 0.20 -15.26 -5.57
C ALA A 80 -1.14 -14.56 -5.85
N LEU A 81 -1.20 -13.21 -5.90
CA LEU A 81 -2.40 -12.48 -6.31
C LEU A 81 -2.70 -12.66 -7.79
N ILE A 82 -1.66 -12.69 -8.64
CA ILE A 82 -1.82 -12.92 -10.08
C ILE A 82 -2.30 -14.35 -10.35
N ASP A 83 -1.76 -15.33 -9.60
CA ASP A 83 -2.06 -16.76 -9.79
C ASP A 83 -3.38 -17.21 -9.16
N ASN A 84 -4.12 -16.32 -8.50
CA ASN A 84 -5.42 -16.63 -7.92
C ASN A 84 -6.52 -15.76 -8.53
N ASP A 85 -7.64 -16.39 -8.88
CA ASP A 85 -8.80 -15.66 -9.43
C ASP A 85 -9.35 -14.66 -8.39
N PRO A 86 -9.38 -13.35 -8.70
CA PRO A 86 -9.96 -12.32 -7.85
C PRO A 86 -11.42 -12.54 -7.50
N LYS A 87 -12.17 -13.30 -8.33
CA LYS A 87 -13.58 -13.67 -8.13
C LYS A 87 -13.75 -15.12 -7.67
N GLY A 88 -12.68 -15.76 -7.20
CA GLY A 88 -12.73 -17.10 -6.65
C GLY A 88 -13.44 -17.18 -5.28
N SER A 89 -13.60 -18.39 -4.75
CA SER A 89 -14.32 -18.66 -3.49
C SER A 89 -13.78 -17.92 -2.24
N LYS A 90 -12.66 -17.26 -2.33
CA LYS A 90 -11.97 -16.56 -1.21
C LYS A 90 -11.73 -15.07 -1.48
N GLU A 91 -12.61 -14.38 -2.18
CA GLU A 91 -12.47 -12.96 -2.54
C GLU A 91 -12.08 -12.08 -1.35
N ARG A 92 -12.70 -12.24 -0.19
CA ARG A 92 -12.34 -11.47 1.01
C ARG A 92 -10.89 -11.67 1.44
N VAL A 93 -10.35 -12.87 1.32
CA VAL A 93 -8.93 -13.18 1.64
C VAL A 93 -8.02 -12.59 0.58
N TYR A 94 -8.41 -12.69 -0.69
CA TYR A 94 -7.72 -12.09 -1.83
C TYR A 94 -7.51 -10.58 -1.61
N TRP A 95 -8.59 -9.83 -1.38
CA TRP A 95 -8.53 -8.39 -1.20
C TRP A 95 -7.80 -7.97 0.08
N ARG A 96 -7.86 -8.76 1.14
CA ARG A 96 -7.04 -8.53 2.33
C ARG A 96 -5.54 -8.69 2.03
N ARG A 97 -5.14 -9.74 1.32
CA ARG A 97 -3.75 -9.94 0.88
C ARG A 97 -3.29 -8.83 -0.05
N PHE A 98 -4.18 -8.37 -0.92
CA PHE A 98 -3.88 -7.24 -1.79
C PHE A 98 -3.60 -5.96 -0.99
N GLY A 99 -4.40 -5.68 0.04
CA GLY A 99 -4.13 -4.59 0.97
C GLY A 99 -2.77 -4.70 1.65
N GLU A 100 -2.33 -5.92 2.03
CA GLU A 100 -0.99 -6.14 2.58
C GLU A 100 0.12 -5.76 1.57
N VAL A 101 -0.04 -6.09 0.29
CA VAL A 101 0.90 -5.67 -0.76
C VAL A 101 0.94 -4.15 -0.89
N MET A 102 -0.23 -3.50 -0.90
CA MET A 102 -0.31 -2.03 -1.00
C MET A 102 0.32 -1.31 0.19
N HIS A 103 0.27 -1.90 1.39
CA HIS A 103 0.99 -1.39 2.55
C HIS A 103 2.50 -1.28 2.27
N TYR A 104 3.13 -2.37 1.86
CA TYR A 104 4.57 -2.38 1.57
C TYR A 104 4.92 -1.48 0.38
N MET A 105 4.08 -1.43 -0.66
CA MET A 105 4.30 -0.49 -1.76
C MET A 105 4.31 0.97 -1.26
N ALA A 106 3.42 1.36 -0.35
CA ALA A 106 3.43 2.70 0.22
C ALA A 106 4.68 2.95 1.07
N ASP A 107 5.12 1.98 1.89
CA ASP A 107 6.31 2.11 2.73
C ASP A 107 7.59 2.28 1.90
N TYR A 108 7.76 1.53 0.81
CA TYR A 108 8.93 1.62 -0.05
C TYR A 108 9.15 3.02 -0.65
N PHE A 109 8.08 3.79 -0.82
CA PHE A 109 8.10 5.17 -1.31
C PHE A 109 7.82 6.19 -0.19
N THR A 110 8.16 5.82 1.04
CA THR A 110 8.12 6.70 2.22
C THR A 110 9.53 6.84 2.78
N PHE A 111 10.06 8.08 2.86
CA PHE A 111 11.45 8.33 3.16
C PHE A 111 12.00 7.59 4.39
N PRO A 112 11.33 7.57 5.57
CA PRO A 112 11.85 6.87 6.75
C PRO A 112 12.00 5.34 6.61
N HIS A 113 11.45 4.73 5.57
CA HIS A 113 11.56 3.30 5.29
C HIS A 113 12.70 2.95 4.33
N ASN A 114 13.60 3.90 4.06
CA ASN A 114 14.69 3.72 3.11
C ASN A 114 16.06 3.85 3.78
N THR A 115 17.07 3.23 3.18
CA THR A 115 18.44 3.13 3.71
C THR A 115 19.14 4.49 3.88
N ASN A 116 18.68 5.51 3.17
CA ASN A 116 19.19 6.87 3.24
C ASN A 116 18.56 7.69 4.40
N PHE A 117 17.65 7.10 5.19
CA PHE A 117 17.15 7.72 6.40
C PHE A 117 18.08 7.45 7.58
N THR A 118 18.66 8.51 8.13
CA THR A 118 19.59 8.46 9.27
C THR A 118 18.97 8.94 10.58
N GLY A 119 17.67 9.24 10.57
CA GLY A 119 16.94 9.77 11.71
C GLY A 119 16.59 8.70 12.76
N ASN A 120 16.28 9.16 13.96
CA ASN A 120 15.80 8.31 15.05
C ASN A 120 14.28 8.04 14.98
N LEU A 121 13.75 7.25 15.90
CA LEU A 121 12.34 6.89 15.95
C LEU A 121 11.39 8.11 16.11
N TYR A 122 11.81 9.16 16.81
CA TYR A 122 11.02 10.38 16.96
C TYR A 122 10.89 11.12 15.62
N GLU A 123 11.99 11.26 14.90
CA GLU A 123 12.04 11.90 13.57
C GLU A 123 11.23 11.10 12.55
N HIS A 124 11.34 9.78 12.56
CA HIS A 124 10.52 8.87 11.77
C HIS A 124 9.01 9.14 12.02
N ASN A 125 8.58 9.11 13.29
CA ASN A 125 7.18 9.33 13.63
C ASN A 125 6.69 10.76 13.28
N LYS A 126 7.55 11.76 13.43
CA LYS A 126 7.27 13.14 13.03
C LYS A 126 7.06 13.23 11.53
N TYR A 127 7.92 12.59 10.75
CA TYR A 127 7.79 12.54 9.29
C TYR A 127 6.47 11.91 8.87
N GLU A 128 6.14 10.72 9.37
CA GLU A 128 4.88 10.04 9.04
C GLU A 128 3.63 10.83 9.44
N LYS A 129 3.69 11.58 10.54
CA LYS A 129 2.60 12.50 10.91
C LYS A 129 2.41 13.59 9.86
N HIS A 130 3.48 14.16 9.36
CA HIS A 130 3.44 15.19 8.32
C HIS A 130 2.98 14.60 6.98
N LEU A 131 3.51 13.44 6.59
CA LEU A 131 3.10 12.70 5.40
C LEU A 131 1.59 12.41 5.41
N LYS A 132 1.06 11.87 6.51
CA LYS A 132 -0.37 11.61 6.66
C LYS A 132 -1.21 12.89 6.49
N ASN A 133 -0.79 13.99 7.09
CA ASN A 133 -1.54 15.25 7.01
C ASN A 133 -1.48 15.85 5.59
N HIS A 134 -0.33 15.71 4.91
CA HIS A 134 -0.17 16.14 3.53
C HIS A 134 -1.01 15.28 2.59
N LEU A 135 -0.92 13.96 2.69
CA LEU A 135 -1.72 13.01 1.93
C LEU A 135 -3.22 13.29 2.07
N LYS A 136 -3.69 13.49 3.32
CA LYS A 136 -5.09 13.83 3.57
C LYS A 136 -5.52 15.08 2.81
N ARG A 137 -4.78 16.19 2.94
CA ARG A 137 -5.08 17.44 2.22
C ARG A 137 -4.99 17.26 0.71
N TYR A 138 -4.02 16.51 0.22
CA TYR A 138 -3.83 16.27 -1.21
C TYR A 138 -5.02 15.52 -1.83
N ILE A 139 -5.58 14.54 -1.11
CA ILE A 139 -6.80 13.83 -1.52
C ILE A 139 -8.02 14.74 -1.40
N GLU A 140 -8.24 15.37 -0.23
CA GLU A 140 -9.43 16.20 0.05
C GLU A 140 -9.54 17.43 -0.84
N SER A 141 -8.45 17.98 -1.34
CA SER A 141 -8.43 19.09 -2.29
C SER A 141 -8.71 18.68 -3.74
N GLY A 142 -8.86 17.37 -4.02
CA GLY A 142 -8.96 16.83 -5.37
C GLY A 142 -7.66 16.90 -6.18
N ALA A 143 -6.53 17.25 -5.56
CA ALA A 143 -5.24 17.28 -6.24
C ALA A 143 -4.78 15.88 -6.67
N ALA A 144 -5.13 14.86 -5.89
CA ALA A 144 -4.86 13.47 -6.23
C ALA A 144 -5.61 13.03 -7.51
N ASP A 145 -6.87 13.48 -7.68
CA ASP A 145 -7.70 13.12 -8.84
C ASP A 145 -7.22 13.84 -10.11
N ARG A 146 -6.57 15.00 -9.97
CA ARG A 146 -5.94 15.73 -11.07
C ARG A 146 -4.55 15.21 -11.46
N MET A 147 -4.02 14.28 -10.66
CA MET A 147 -2.73 13.67 -10.98
C MET A 147 -2.89 12.72 -12.16
N VAL A 148 -2.26 13.06 -13.30
CA VAL A 148 -2.28 12.20 -14.47
C VAL A 148 -1.42 10.96 -14.20
N ILE A 149 -2.07 9.81 -14.07
CA ILE A 149 -1.44 8.49 -13.97
C ILE A 149 -1.74 7.75 -15.27
N LEU A 150 -0.80 7.82 -16.22
CA LEU A 150 -0.94 7.05 -17.44
C LEU A 150 -0.83 5.55 -17.12
N PRO A 151 -1.81 4.72 -17.53
CA PRO A 151 -1.76 3.30 -17.27
C PRO A 151 -0.54 2.68 -17.96
N VAL A 152 0.19 1.84 -17.23
CA VAL A 152 1.27 1.03 -17.79
C VAL A 152 0.74 -0.38 -17.98
N ASN A 153 0.85 -0.89 -19.22
CA ASN A 153 0.49 -2.26 -19.55
C ASN A 153 1.72 -3.17 -19.37
N PHE A 154 1.56 -4.21 -18.56
CA PHE A 154 2.61 -5.18 -18.30
C PHE A 154 2.35 -6.46 -19.08
N GLY A 155 3.32 -6.89 -19.89
CA GLY A 155 3.27 -8.17 -20.61
C GLY A 155 3.52 -9.37 -19.71
N SER A 156 4.22 -9.16 -18.60
CA SER A 156 4.64 -10.21 -17.67
C SER A 156 4.80 -9.70 -16.22
N PHE A 157 4.81 -10.64 -15.28
CA PHE A 157 5.12 -10.33 -13.87
C PHE A 157 6.54 -9.75 -13.71
N ARG A 158 7.48 -10.21 -14.50
CA ARG A 158 8.86 -9.70 -14.50
C ARG A 158 8.90 -8.20 -14.85
N GLU A 159 8.18 -7.77 -15.86
CA GLU A 159 8.10 -6.34 -16.22
C GLU A 159 7.49 -5.49 -15.10
N LEU A 160 6.48 -5.99 -14.40
CA LEU A 160 5.92 -5.31 -13.23
C LEU A 160 6.96 -5.17 -12.10
N VAL A 161 7.74 -6.23 -11.83
CA VAL A 161 8.82 -6.19 -10.82
C VAL A 161 9.92 -5.21 -11.22
N GLU A 162 10.38 -5.25 -12.47
CA GLU A 162 11.38 -4.33 -13.02
C GLU A 162 10.89 -2.87 -12.97
N TYR A 163 9.61 -2.64 -13.26
CA TYR A 163 8.99 -1.31 -13.14
C TYR A 163 9.08 -0.76 -11.72
N ILE A 164 8.74 -1.58 -10.71
CA ILE A 164 8.81 -1.17 -9.29
C ILE A 164 10.26 -0.89 -8.89
N GLY A 165 11.21 -1.76 -9.26
CA GLY A 165 12.63 -1.58 -8.97
C GLY A 165 13.18 -0.28 -9.55
N ASN A 166 12.97 -0.07 -10.83
CA ASN A 166 13.39 1.16 -11.53
C ASN A 166 12.74 2.43 -10.96
N ALA A 167 11.47 2.33 -10.51
CA ALA A 167 10.80 3.45 -9.85
C ALA A 167 11.41 3.74 -8.49
N HIS A 168 11.75 2.71 -7.72
CA HIS A 168 12.38 2.86 -6.42
C HIS A 168 13.79 3.45 -6.52
N GLU A 169 14.61 3.00 -7.47
CA GLU A 169 15.91 3.59 -7.74
C GLU A 169 15.81 5.09 -8.06
N ARG A 170 14.88 5.47 -8.95
CA ARG A 170 14.63 6.89 -9.27
C ARG A 170 14.14 7.68 -8.06
N TYR A 171 13.31 7.07 -7.20
CA TYR A 171 12.84 7.68 -5.97
C TYR A 171 14.00 7.99 -5.01
N LEU A 172 14.96 7.06 -4.85
CA LEU A 172 16.12 7.26 -3.98
C LEU A 172 17.05 8.40 -4.41
N LEU A 173 17.05 8.75 -5.71
CA LEU A 173 17.81 9.85 -6.27
C LEU A 173 17.14 11.23 -6.11
N LYS A 174 15.88 11.28 -5.69
CA LYS A 174 15.14 12.54 -5.51
C LYS A 174 15.50 13.23 -4.19
N GLU A 175 15.37 14.55 -4.20
CA GLU A 175 15.39 15.32 -2.97
C GLU A 175 14.22 14.93 -2.06
N ARG A 176 14.50 14.90 -0.77
CA ARG A 176 13.56 14.47 0.26
C ARG A 176 12.44 15.48 0.44
N ASN A 177 11.25 15.12 -0.01
CA ASN A 177 10.10 16.00 0.04
C ASN A 177 8.82 15.18 0.26
N ILE A 178 8.04 15.54 1.28
CA ILE A 178 6.76 14.89 1.61
C ILE A 178 5.78 14.92 0.43
N ALA A 179 5.80 15.97 -0.38
CA ALA A 179 4.94 16.07 -1.56
C ALA A 179 5.33 15.03 -2.63
N GLU A 180 6.65 14.81 -2.82
CA GLU A 180 7.18 13.77 -3.70
C GLU A 180 6.78 12.38 -3.20
N ASP A 181 6.94 12.10 -1.90
CA ASP A 181 6.51 10.82 -1.31
C ASP A 181 5.04 10.55 -1.62
N VAL A 182 4.16 11.52 -1.37
CA VAL A 182 2.72 11.37 -1.64
C VAL A 182 2.45 11.06 -3.11
N GLN A 183 3.12 11.74 -4.03
CA GLN A 183 2.95 11.50 -5.47
C GLN A 183 3.46 10.11 -5.88
N TYR A 184 4.64 9.70 -5.37
CA TYR A 184 5.18 8.36 -5.62
C TYR A 184 4.27 7.27 -5.06
N ILE A 185 3.82 7.40 -3.79
CA ILE A 185 2.92 6.44 -3.15
C ILE A 185 1.65 6.25 -3.99
N LEU A 186 0.96 7.33 -4.34
CA LEU A 186 -0.30 7.23 -5.08
C LEU A 186 -0.08 6.68 -6.48
N ARG A 187 0.93 7.15 -7.20
CA ARG A 187 1.26 6.68 -8.56
C ARG A 187 1.64 5.21 -8.56
N ILE A 188 2.60 4.80 -7.73
CA ILE A 188 3.10 3.42 -7.74
C ILE A 188 2.03 2.45 -7.25
N CYS A 189 1.34 2.76 -6.17
CA CYS A 189 0.24 1.90 -5.71
C CYS A 189 -0.86 1.75 -6.78
N SER A 190 -1.22 2.81 -7.50
CA SER A 190 -2.20 2.74 -8.59
C SER A 190 -1.70 1.89 -9.75
N GLN A 191 -0.43 2.01 -10.14
CA GLN A 191 0.14 1.20 -11.24
C GLN A 191 0.29 -0.27 -10.84
N VAL A 192 0.72 -0.55 -9.62
CA VAL A 192 0.90 -1.93 -9.15
C VAL A 192 -0.43 -2.65 -9.00
N ILE A 193 -1.47 -2.00 -8.46
CA ILE A 193 -2.80 -2.62 -8.36
C ILE A 193 -3.36 -2.89 -9.76
N HIS A 194 -3.20 -1.94 -10.70
CA HIS A 194 -3.61 -2.13 -12.09
C HIS A 194 -2.85 -3.29 -12.74
N GLY A 195 -1.52 -3.33 -12.63
CA GLY A 195 -0.68 -4.37 -13.22
C GLY A 195 -0.98 -5.76 -12.69
N ILE A 196 -1.18 -5.92 -11.38
CA ILE A 196 -1.58 -7.21 -10.80
C ILE A 196 -2.94 -7.66 -11.34
N LEU A 197 -3.93 -6.77 -11.37
CA LEU A 197 -5.27 -7.09 -11.88
C LEU A 197 -5.25 -7.39 -13.39
N GLN A 198 -4.47 -6.64 -14.17
CA GLN A 198 -4.29 -6.89 -15.60
C GLN A 198 -3.69 -8.28 -15.86
N LEU A 199 -2.63 -8.64 -15.16
CA LEU A 199 -1.98 -9.94 -15.32
C LEU A 199 -2.89 -11.08 -14.87
N ALA A 200 -3.63 -10.91 -13.76
CA ALA A 200 -4.63 -11.87 -13.31
C ALA A 200 -5.79 -11.99 -14.31
N ALA A 201 -6.31 -10.88 -14.84
CA ALA A 201 -7.36 -10.88 -15.86
C ALA A 201 -6.95 -11.67 -17.10
N LYS A 202 -5.73 -11.44 -17.58
CA LYS A 202 -5.16 -12.18 -18.72
C LYS A 202 -5.07 -13.68 -18.43
N GLN A 203 -4.66 -14.06 -17.20
CA GLN A 203 -4.50 -15.47 -16.81
C GLN A 203 -5.84 -16.20 -16.70
N PHE A 204 -6.89 -15.53 -16.22
CA PHE A 204 -8.21 -16.13 -15.94
C PHE A 204 -9.28 -15.78 -16.99
N GLY A 205 -8.95 -15.07 -18.06
CA GLY A 205 -9.94 -14.61 -19.06
C GLY A 205 -11.00 -13.66 -18.47
N ARG A 206 -10.60 -12.78 -17.55
CA ARG A 206 -11.49 -11.92 -16.77
C ARG A 206 -11.32 -10.44 -17.13
N GLU A 207 -11.75 -10.03 -18.34
CA GLU A 207 -11.68 -8.63 -18.74
C GLU A 207 -12.53 -7.69 -17.84
N ASP A 208 -13.54 -8.22 -17.20
CA ASP A 208 -14.44 -7.49 -16.29
C ASP A 208 -13.79 -7.09 -14.94
N ILE A 209 -12.56 -7.51 -14.68
CA ILE A 209 -11.73 -7.08 -13.54
C ILE A 209 -10.91 -5.84 -13.89
N LEU A 210 -10.70 -5.59 -15.19
CA LEU A 210 -9.90 -4.46 -15.66
C LEU A 210 -10.62 -3.15 -15.40
N ILE A 211 -9.87 -2.20 -14.88
CA ILE A 211 -10.31 -0.81 -14.77
C ILE A 211 -10.28 -0.25 -16.18
N PRO A 212 -11.38 0.32 -16.70
CA PRO A 212 -11.31 1.08 -17.94
C PRO A 212 -10.19 2.12 -17.77
N ALA A 213 -9.31 2.20 -18.77
CA ALA A 213 -8.37 3.31 -18.83
C ALA A 213 -9.22 4.59 -18.72
N ALA A 214 -8.91 5.45 -17.75
CA ALA A 214 -9.61 6.72 -17.62
C ALA A 214 -9.41 7.47 -18.94
N CYS A 215 -10.53 7.73 -19.64
CA CYS A 215 -10.54 8.60 -20.80
C CYS A 215 -10.21 10.04 -20.40
#